data_450ae4483c9c6d527892b36308029c2d
#
_entry.id   450ae4483c9c6d527892b36308029c2d
#
_cell.length_a   1.000
_cell.length_b   1.000
_cell.length_c   1.000
_cell.angle_alpha   90.00
_cell.angle_beta   90.00
_cell.angle_gamma   90.00
#
_symmetry.space_group_name_H-M   'P 1'
#
loop_
_entity.id
_entity.type
_entity.pdbx_description
1 polymer ?
#
loop_
_entity_poly.entity_id
_entity_poly.type
_entity_poly.pdbx_seq_one_letter_code
_entity_poly.pdbx_strand_id
1 'polypeptide(L)'
;MNSPPTLLAVLAHPDDEVVCAGALLAQRAAGSRVVVLWLTRGEMTDAFGPLPTAEVAKRRMELGMQVAECLGVEGRFLSFPDSAVQATPEAGAEVARIMAEIKPDGLLTWGDAWARGFRHPDHQATGKIARDAVNFARISRVVAPAEPHRAFCPIFTLRGAHSGLPTVALDVGGYADKIFEAADIYRRAIGFGAPEWLEGRLRSAGSRWDRDLVEEFDAWETGSGLVDQLLPHRDGPFYHHPERDT
;
A
#
# COMPACT_ATOMS: atom_id res chain seq x y z
N MET A 1 20.89 18.67 -3.79
CA MET A 1 20.62 17.33 -3.16
C MET A 1 19.22 16.94 -3.57
N ASN A 2 19.06 15.80 -4.22
CA ASN A 2 17.71 15.30 -4.55
C ASN A 2 16.97 14.98 -3.25
N SER A 3 15.73 15.42 -3.14
CA SER A 3 14.85 15.03 -2.03
C SER A 3 14.77 13.50 -1.95
N PRO A 4 14.67 12.91 -0.76
CA PRO A 4 14.47 11.47 -0.63
C PRO A 4 13.17 11.04 -1.36
N PRO A 5 13.15 9.83 -1.94
CA PRO A 5 11.99 9.36 -2.67
C PRO A 5 10.77 9.23 -1.76
N THR A 6 9.58 9.35 -2.34
CA THR A 6 8.30 9.22 -1.65
C THR A 6 7.57 7.97 -2.12
N LEU A 7 7.25 7.05 -1.22
CA LEU A 7 6.36 5.92 -1.46
C LEU A 7 4.95 6.26 -0.99
N LEU A 8 3.96 6.09 -1.86
CA LEU A 8 2.55 6.16 -1.51
C LEU A 8 1.94 4.76 -1.49
N ALA A 9 1.44 4.33 -0.34
CA ALA A 9 0.64 3.12 -0.21
C ALA A 9 -0.85 3.52 -0.22
N VAL A 10 -1.63 3.05 -1.21
CA VAL A 10 -3.08 3.26 -1.30
C VAL A 10 -3.78 1.96 -0.95
N LEU A 11 -4.47 1.95 0.18
CA LEU A 11 -5.07 0.77 0.80
C LEU A 11 -6.57 1.01 1.05
N ALA A 12 -7.34 -0.07 1.24
CA ALA A 12 -8.78 0.04 1.42
C ALA A 12 -9.15 0.44 2.85
N HIS A 13 -8.66 -0.30 3.83
CA HIS A 13 -9.05 -0.20 5.23
C HIS A 13 -7.87 0.01 6.17
N PRO A 14 -8.08 0.66 7.34
CA PRO A 14 -7.10 0.64 8.42
C PRO A 14 -6.95 -0.79 8.96
N ASP A 15 -5.90 -1.46 8.66
CA ASP A 15 -5.36 -2.79 8.94
C ASP A 15 -4.67 -3.44 7.72
N ASP A 16 -4.96 -2.98 6.53
CA ASP A 16 -4.33 -3.46 5.29
C ASP A 16 -2.81 -3.25 5.29
N GLU A 17 -2.32 -2.19 5.92
CA GLU A 17 -0.89 -1.86 5.96
C GLU A 17 -0.06 -2.91 6.70
N VAL A 18 -0.67 -3.71 7.56
CA VAL A 18 0.02 -4.81 8.26
C VAL A 18 0.56 -5.85 7.27
N VAL A 19 -0.12 -6.04 6.13
CA VAL A 19 0.33 -7.03 5.13
C VAL A 19 1.50 -6.57 4.27
N CYS A 20 1.92 -5.31 4.41
CA CYS A 20 3.08 -4.72 3.74
C CYS A 20 3.96 -3.89 4.69
N ALA A 21 3.80 -4.08 6.00
CA ALA A 21 4.48 -3.30 7.02
C ALA A 21 6.02 -3.36 6.90
N GLY A 22 6.56 -4.50 6.50
CA GLY A 22 7.98 -4.67 6.27
C GLY A 22 8.52 -3.78 5.14
N ALA A 23 7.79 -3.68 4.02
CA ALA A 23 8.16 -2.81 2.92
C ALA A 23 8.08 -1.33 3.32
N LEU A 24 7.05 -0.94 4.10
CA LEU A 24 6.94 0.43 4.61
C LEU A 24 8.11 0.78 5.52
N LEU A 25 8.49 -0.13 6.44
CA LEU A 25 9.63 0.02 7.34
C LEU A 25 10.97 0.07 6.60
N ALA A 26 11.19 -0.83 5.64
CA ALA A 26 12.39 -0.86 4.82
C ALA A 26 12.55 0.45 4.05
N GLN A 27 11.47 0.95 3.45
CA GLN A 27 11.47 2.20 2.72
C GLN A 27 11.75 3.40 3.64
N ARG A 28 11.20 3.40 4.87
CA ARG A 28 11.52 4.40 5.91
C ARG A 28 12.98 4.35 6.34
N ALA A 29 13.51 3.15 6.58
CA ALA A 29 14.91 2.94 6.96
C ALA A 29 15.89 3.44 5.88
N ALA A 30 15.49 3.36 4.61
CA ALA A 30 16.22 3.93 3.47
C ALA A 30 16.14 5.47 3.37
N GLY A 31 15.48 6.14 4.32
CA GLY A 31 15.35 7.60 4.37
C GLY A 31 14.21 8.17 3.54
N SER A 32 13.35 7.35 2.97
CA SER A 32 12.22 7.80 2.17
C SER A 32 11.10 8.40 3.02
N ARG A 33 10.33 9.30 2.40
CA ARG A 33 9.00 9.65 2.88
C ARG A 33 8.04 8.52 2.52
N VAL A 34 7.23 8.05 3.48
CA VAL A 34 6.21 7.02 3.25
C VAL A 34 4.86 7.54 3.71
N VAL A 35 3.87 7.46 2.82
CA VAL A 35 2.49 7.89 3.09
C VAL A 35 1.57 6.70 2.88
N VAL A 36 0.72 6.41 3.85
CA VAL A 36 -0.38 5.43 3.75
C VAL A 36 -1.68 6.21 3.60
N LEU A 37 -2.39 5.95 2.51
CA LEU A 37 -3.70 6.51 2.21
C LEU A 37 -4.74 5.40 2.27
N TRP A 38 -5.60 5.43 3.28
CA TRP A 38 -6.76 4.53 3.37
C TRP A 38 -7.95 5.17 2.68
N LEU A 39 -8.61 4.44 1.79
CA LEU A 39 -9.77 4.94 1.06
C LEU A 39 -11.02 5.01 1.94
N THR A 40 -11.17 4.08 2.86
CA THR A 40 -12.28 4.03 3.83
C THR A 40 -11.81 4.32 5.24
N ARG A 41 -12.75 4.43 6.16
CA ARG A 41 -12.47 4.56 7.59
C ARG A 41 -12.65 3.24 8.36
N GLY A 42 -12.96 2.13 7.65
CA GLY A 42 -13.15 0.82 8.25
C GLY A 42 -14.40 0.72 9.13
N GLU A 43 -15.46 1.45 8.80
CA GLU A 43 -16.63 1.65 9.66
C GLU A 43 -17.62 0.48 9.69
N MET A 44 -17.39 -0.57 8.88
CA MET A 44 -18.32 -1.72 8.78
C MET A 44 -17.90 -2.92 9.63
N THR A 45 -16.98 -2.74 10.59
CA THR A 45 -16.60 -3.83 11.50
C THR A 45 -17.55 -3.96 12.68
N ASP A 46 -17.86 -5.19 13.07
CA ASP A 46 -18.64 -5.53 14.27
C ASP A 46 -17.79 -5.65 15.55
N ALA A 47 -16.48 -5.47 15.45
CA ALA A 47 -15.53 -5.74 16.54
C ALA A 47 -15.75 -4.89 17.80
N PHE A 48 -16.41 -3.73 17.66
CA PHE A 48 -16.70 -2.84 18.78
C PHE A 48 -18.11 -3.00 19.35
N GLY A 49 -18.87 -4.02 18.90
CA GLY A 49 -20.29 -4.19 19.25
C GLY A 49 -21.20 -3.17 18.56
N PRO A 50 -22.44 -2.98 19.04
CA PRO A 50 -23.47 -2.20 18.35
C PRO A 50 -23.28 -0.69 18.54
N LEU A 51 -22.18 -0.15 18.02
CA LEU A 51 -21.91 1.30 17.99
C LEU A 51 -22.44 1.96 16.73
N PRO A 52 -22.76 3.28 16.77
CA PRO A 52 -23.02 4.04 15.58
C PRO A 52 -21.81 4.01 14.61
N THR A 53 -22.05 3.90 13.32
CA THR A 53 -21.02 3.84 12.27
C THR A 53 -19.97 4.95 12.38
N ALA A 54 -20.38 6.18 12.73
CA ALA A 54 -19.45 7.29 12.92
C ALA A 54 -18.49 7.08 14.10
N GLU A 55 -18.93 6.43 15.18
CA GLU A 55 -18.07 6.09 16.31
C GLU A 55 -17.11 4.95 15.96
N VAL A 56 -17.60 3.96 15.21
CA VAL A 56 -16.73 2.88 14.66
C VAL A 56 -15.65 3.48 13.77
N ALA A 57 -16.02 4.36 12.82
CA ALA A 57 -15.08 5.06 11.95
C ALA A 57 -13.99 5.79 12.75
N LYS A 58 -14.39 6.55 13.78
CA LYS A 58 -13.45 7.26 14.64
C LYS A 58 -12.43 6.33 15.29
N ARG A 59 -12.89 5.24 15.91
CA ARG A 59 -12.01 4.25 16.55
C ARG A 59 -11.07 3.56 15.57
N ARG A 60 -11.57 3.23 14.39
CA ARG A 60 -10.74 2.62 13.33
C ARG A 60 -9.67 3.59 12.83
N MET A 61 -10.02 4.85 12.63
CA MET A 61 -9.03 5.88 12.28
C MET A 61 -7.98 6.08 13.36
N GLU A 62 -8.38 6.08 14.64
CA GLU A 62 -7.44 6.16 15.78
C GLU A 62 -6.44 4.98 15.76
N LEU A 63 -6.91 3.75 15.50
CA LEU A 63 -6.05 2.57 15.36
C LEU A 63 -5.10 2.70 14.16
N GLY A 64 -5.60 3.12 13.00
CA GLY A 64 -4.76 3.35 11.82
C GLY A 64 -3.66 4.37 12.08
N MET A 65 -3.97 5.47 12.79
CA MET A 65 -2.97 6.45 13.16
C MET A 65 -1.96 5.93 14.19
N GLN A 66 -2.36 5.09 15.14
CA GLN A 66 -1.43 4.42 16.05
C GLN A 66 -0.47 3.50 15.30
N VAL A 67 -0.96 2.76 14.33
CA VAL A 67 -0.11 1.89 13.49
C VAL A 67 0.80 2.73 12.59
N ALA A 68 0.31 3.81 12.00
CA ALA A 68 1.15 4.74 11.22
C ALA A 68 2.29 5.31 12.08
N GLU A 69 2.02 5.70 13.32
CA GLU A 69 3.04 6.13 14.29
C GLU A 69 4.03 5.01 14.61
N CYS A 70 3.56 3.80 14.89
CA CYS A 70 4.41 2.63 15.15
C CYS A 70 5.37 2.34 13.99
N LEU A 71 4.89 2.45 12.73
CA LEU A 71 5.67 2.25 11.51
C LEU A 71 6.51 3.48 11.12
N GLY A 72 6.29 4.63 11.74
CA GLY A 72 6.95 5.89 11.41
C GLY A 72 6.55 6.46 10.04
N VAL A 73 5.31 6.24 9.61
CA VAL A 73 4.76 6.68 8.32
C VAL A 73 3.69 7.76 8.50
N GLU A 74 3.38 8.50 7.42
CA GLU A 74 2.27 9.44 7.42
C GLU A 74 0.97 8.69 7.11
N GLY A 75 -0.06 8.85 7.95
CA GLY A 75 -1.40 8.30 7.71
C GLY A 75 -2.35 9.37 7.15
N ARG A 76 -3.13 9.02 6.12
CA ARG A 76 -4.23 9.85 5.56
C ARG A 76 -5.45 8.99 5.30
N PHE A 77 -6.63 9.59 5.48
CA PHE A 77 -7.91 8.93 5.22
C PHE A 77 -8.71 9.69 4.18
N LEU A 78 -9.35 8.95 3.29
CA LEU A 78 -10.51 9.40 2.55
C LEU A 78 -11.79 8.95 3.29
N SER A 79 -12.93 9.13 2.65
CA SER A 79 -14.23 8.80 3.23
C SER A 79 -15.09 7.99 2.28
N PHE A 80 -14.48 7.11 1.50
CA PHE A 80 -15.24 6.18 0.67
C PHE A 80 -16.00 5.22 1.59
N PRO A 81 -17.21 4.82 1.20
CA PRO A 81 -18.01 3.95 2.05
C PRO A 81 -17.35 2.57 2.15
N ASP A 82 -17.09 2.11 3.37
CA ASP A 82 -16.55 0.79 3.66
C ASP A 82 -17.52 -0.29 3.18
N SER A 83 -16.97 -1.36 2.62
CA SER A 83 -17.70 -2.47 1.98
C SER A 83 -18.51 -2.09 0.72
N ALA A 84 -18.32 -0.87 0.20
CA ALA A 84 -19.02 -0.37 -0.97
C ALA A 84 -18.14 0.52 -1.87
N VAL A 85 -16.82 0.39 -1.79
CA VAL A 85 -15.89 1.10 -2.67
C VAL A 85 -16.09 0.68 -4.11
N GLN A 86 -16.24 1.66 -5.00
CA GLN A 86 -16.43 1.44 -6.44
C GLN A 86 -15.32 2.11 -7.24
N ALA A 87 -14.73 1.35 -8.16
CA ALA A 87 -13.69 1.85 -9.06
C ALA A 87 -14.28 2.67 -10.20
N THR A 88 -14.69 3.90 -9.90
CA THR A 88 -15.18 4.87 -10.88
C THR A 88 -14.11 5.85 -11.31
N PRO A 89 -14.27 6.54 -12.45
CA PRO A 89 -13.35 7.62 -12.84
C PRO A 89 -13.25 8.74 -11.80
N GLU A 90 -14.34 9.05 -11.12
CA GLU A 90 -14.41 10.08 -10.07
C GLU A 90 -13.58 9.68 -8.85
N ALA A 91 -13.66 8.42 -8.42
CA ALA A 91 -12.84 7.85 -7.35
C ALA A 91 -11.34 7.89 -7.72
N GLY A 92 -11.00 7.52 -8.95
CA GLY A 92 -9.64 7.63 -9.47
C GLY A 92 -9.14 9.08 -9.50
N ALA A 93 -9.99 10.02 -9.88
CA ALA A 93 -9.66 11.45 -9.89
C ALA A 93 -9.44 12.03 -8.48
N GLU A 94 -10.18 11.54 -7.46
CA GLU A 94 -9.99 11.94 -6.07
C GLU A 94 -8.61 11.51 -5.56
N VAL A 95 -8.24 10.25 -5.76
CA VAL A 95 -6.89 9.74 -5.41
C VAL A 95 -5.80 10.44 -6.23
N ALA A 96 -6.06 10.74 -7.51
CA ALA A 96 -5.11 11.46 -8.37
C ALA A 96 -4.78 12.87 -7.85
N ARG A 97 -5.73 13.58 -7.25
CA ARG A 97 -5.48 14.89 -6.61
C ARG A 97 -4.53 14.75 -5.43
N ILE A 98 -4.73 13.73 -4.59
CA ILE A 98 -3.80 13.42 -3.50
C ILE A 98 -2.41 13.05 -4.05
N MET A 99 -2.33 12.28 -5.13
CA MET A 99 -1.04 11.97 -5.77
C MET A 99 -0.35 13.23 -6.32
N ALA A 100 -1.11 14.16 -6.89
CA ALA A 100 -0.56 15.42 -7.39
C ALA A 100 -0.01 16.32 -6.27
N GLU A 101 -0.59 16.25 -5.06
CA GLU A 101 -0.08 16.92 -3.86
C GLU A 101 1.18 16.25 -3.30
N ILE A 102 1.15 14.93 -3.16
CA ILE A 102 2.22 14.12 -2.55
C ILE A 102 3.43 13.99 -3.48
N LYS A 103 3.19 13.87 -4.79
CA LYS A 103 4.18 13.62 -5.86
C LYS A 103 5.01 12.36 -5.59
N PRO A 104 4.38 11.17 -5.48
CA PRO A 104 5.09 9.96 -5.12
C PRO A 104 6.02 9.48 -6.23
N ASP A 105 7.16 8.93 -5.84
CA ASP A 105 8.12 8.26 -6.74
C ASP A 105 7.76 6.78 -6.97
N GLY A 106 6.80 6.24 -6.25
CA GLY A 106 6.24 4.90 -6.42
C GLY A 106 4.93 4.70 -5.70
N LEU A 107 4.13 3.77 -6.20
CA LEU A 107 2.83 3.38 -5.68
C LEU A 107 2.84 1.93 -5.20
N LEU A 108 2.33 1.69 -3.99
CA LEU A 108 2.02 0.36 -3.46
C LEU A 108 0.50 0.24 -3.26
N THR A 109 -0.13 -0.83 -3.74
CA THR A 109 -1.57 -1.02 -3.61
C THR A 109 -1.98 -2.49 -3.78
N TRP A 110 -3.28 -2.77 -3.86
CA TRP A 110 -3.84 -4.07 -4.16
C TRP A 110 -3.69 -4.45 -5.64
N GLY A 111 -3.40 -5.73 -5.92
CA GLY A 111 -3.22 -6.25 -7.27
C GLY A 111 -4.53 -6.62 -7.98
N ASP A 112 -4.49 -6.80 -9.29
CA ASP A 112 -5.62 -7.26 -10.09
C ASP A 112 -5.90 -8.77 -9.90
N ALA A 113 -4.92 -9.55 -9.49
CA ALA A 113 -5.10 -10.95 -9.13
C ALA A 113 -6.08 -11.14 -7.96
N TRP A 114 -6.34 -10.11 -7.18
CA TRP A 114 -7.35 -10.07 -6.15
C TRP A 114 -8.79 -10.06 -6.68
N ALA A 115 -8.99 -9.91 -7.98
CA ALA A 115 -10.28 -10.13 -8.65
C ALA A 115 -10.69 -11.60 -8.74
N ARG A 116 -9.80 -12.54 -8.37
CA ARG A 116 -10.06 -13.99 -8.49
C ARG A 116 -10.23 -14.63 -7.13
N GLY A 117 -11.21 -15.51 -7.02
CA GLY A 117 -11.54 -16.23 -5.81
C GLY A 117 -12.28 -15.40 -4.77
N PHE A 118 -12.28 -15.85 -3.52
CA PHE A 118 -12.91 -15.16 -2.40
C PHE A 118 -12.00 -14.04 -1.91
N ARG A 119 -12.35 -12.79 -2.25
CA ARG A 119 -11.58 -11.59 -1.96
C ARG A 119 -12.49 -10.44 -1.59
N HIS A 120 -12.01 -9.54 -0.75
CA HIS A 120 -12.77 -8.35 -0.37
C HIS A 120 -12.99 -7.44 -1.58
N PRO A 121 -14.23 -7.02 -1.88
CA PRO A 121 -14.51 -6.20 -3.05
C PRO A 121 -13.80 -4.85 -3.02
N ASP A 122 -13.66 -4.24 -1.84
CA ASP A 122 -12.97 -2.96 -1.69
C ASP A 122 -11.48 -3.06 -2.04
N HIS A 123 -10.81 -4.20 -1.76
CA HIS A 123 -9.42 -4.40 -2.18
C HIS A 123 -9.30 -4.40 -3.71
N GLN A 124 -10.24 -5.04 -4.40
CA GLN A 124 -10.28 -5.05 -5.86
C GLN A 124 -10.49 -3.64 -6.43
N ALA A 125 -11.45 -2.91 -5.88
CA ALA A 125 -11.76 -1.55 -6.29
C ALA A 125 -10.59 -0.61 -6.01
N THR A 126 -10.00 -0.68 -4.81
CA THR A 126 -8.84 0.14 -4.39
C THR A 126 -7.67 -0.04 -5.33
N GLY A 127 -7.31 -1.28 -5.66
CA GLY A 127 -6.21 -1.55 -6.58
C GLY A 127 -6.43 -0.92 -7.96
N LYS A 128 -7.67 -0.99 -8.49
CA LYS A 128 -8.00 -0.34 -9.76
C LYS A 128 -7.98 1.18 -9.64
N ILE A 129 -8.60 1.75 -8.62
CA ILE A 129 -8.63 3.20 -8.37
C ILE A 129 -7.20 3.76 -8.31
N ALA A 130 -6.33 3.13 -7.52
CA ALA A 130 -4.95 3.59 -7.33
C ALA A 130 -4.14 3.56 -8.64
N ARG A 131 -4.27 2.50 -9.44
CA ARG A 131 -3.58 2.40 -10.72
C ARG A 131 -4.11 3.40 -11.75
N ASP A 132 -5.43 3.59 -11.82
CA ASP A 132 -6.03 4.62 -12.70
C ASP A 132 -5.56 6.03 -12.28
N ALA A 133 -5.43 6.28 -10.97
CA ALA A 133 -4.98 7.55 -10.42
C ALA A 133 -3.57 7.95 -10.87
N VAL A 134 -2.67 7.00 -11.13
CA VAL A 134 -1.33 7.29 -11.68
C VAL A 134 -1.43 8.02 -13.02
N ASN A 135 -2.35 7.59 -13.89
CA ASN A 135 -2.58 8.27 -15.16
C ASN A 135 -3.35 9.58 -14.99
N PHE A 136 -4.36 9.61 -14.15
CA PHE A 136 -5.18 10.80 -13.90
C PHE A 136 -4.37 11.92 -13.25
N ALA A 137 -3.39 11.61 -12.39
CA ALA A 137 -2.50 12.59 -11.77
C ALA A 137 -1.66 13.38 -12.79
N ARG A 138 -1.48 12.85 -14.00
CA ARG A 138 -0.75 13.50 -15.11
C ARG A 138 -1.59 14.55 -15.86
N ILE A 139 -2.92 14.59 -15.62
CA ILE A 139 -3.88 15.38 -16.39
C ILE A 139 -4.23 16.64 -15.59
N SER A 140 -3.74 17.80 -16.04
CA SER A 140 -3.94 19.08 -15.35
C SER A 140 -5.41 19.38 -15.02
N ARG A 141 -6.34 19.08 -15.95
CA ARG A 141 -7.78 19.32 -15.73
C ARG A 141 -8.41 18.43 -14.66
N VAL A 142 -7.82 17.25 -14.38
CA VAL A 142 -8.30 16.32 -13.36
C VAL A 142 -7.83 16.76 -11.98
N VAL A 143 -6.57 17.19 -11.87
CA VAL A 143 -5.94 17.49 -10.59
C VAL A 143 -5.98 18.96 -10.18
N ALA A 144 -6.49 19.84 -11.03
CA ALA A 144 -6.59 21.26 -10.72
C ALA A 144 -7.24 21.51 -9.35
N PRO A 145 -6.76 22.45 -8.51
CA PRO A 145 -5.72 23.46 -8.83
C PRO A 145 -4.28 22.98 -8.62
N ALA A 146 -4.04 21.71 -8.23
CA ALA A 146 -2.68 21.19 -8.08
C ALA A 146 -1.95 21.06 -9.43
N GLU A 147 -0.63 21.12 -9.38
CA GLU A 147 0.21 20.83 -10.53
C GLU A 147 0.23 19.33 -10.83
N PRO A 148 0.09 18.93 -12.11
CA PRO A 148 0.05 17.53 -12.46
C PRO A 148 1.37 16.82 -12.15
N HIS A 149 1.26 15.60 -11.64
CA HIS A 149 2.41 14.74 -11.37
C HIS A 149 2.71 13.89 -12.61
N ARG A 150 3.75 14.25 -13.37
CA ARG A 150 4.12 13.58 -14.63
C ARG A 150 5.36 12.69 -14.51
N ALA A 151 6.02 12.69 -13.34
CA ALA A 151 7.15 11.81 -13.10
C ALA A 151 6.75 10.33 -13.23
N PHE A 152 7.73 9.48 -13.48
CA PHE A 152 7.52 8.05 -13.47
C PHE A 152 7.22 7.59 -12.03
N CYS A 153 6.19 6.79 -11.89
CA CYS A 153 5.72 6.26 -10.62
C CYS A 153 5.47 4.76 -10.80
N PRO A 154 6.49 3.90 -10.58
CA PRO A 154 6.33 2.45 -10.67
C PRO A 154 5.27 1.96 -9.70
N ILE A 155 4.55 0.93 -10.14
CA ILE A 155 3.46 0.33 -9.38
C ILE A 155 3.91 -1.01 -8.82
N PHE A 156 3.77 -1.16 -7.52
CA PHE A 156 3.92 -2.41 -6.80
C PHE A 156 2.56 -2.82 -6.23
N THR A 157 2.21 -4.09 -6.36
CA THR A 157 0.95 -4.55 -5.81
C THR A 157 1.14 -5.75 -4.90
N LEU A 158 0.30 -5.85 -3.87
CA LEU A 158 0.28 -7.00 -2.97
C LEU A 158 0.05 -8.28 -3.79
N ARG A 159 1.01 -9.20 -3.70
CA ARG A 159 1.03 -10.40 -4.53
C ARG A 159 -0.11 -11.34 -4.15
N GLY A 160 -0.87 -11.76 -5.15
CA GLY A 160 -1.88 -12.81 -5.04
C GLY A 160 -1.41 -14.13 -5.63
N ALA A 161 -1.99 -15.23 -5.18
CA ALA A 161 -1.64 -16.59 -5.64
C ALA A 161 -1.81 -16.82 -7.16
N HIS A 162 -2.58 -15.97 -7.82
CA HIS A 162 -2.87 -16.05 -9.25
C HIS A 162 -2.17 -14.97 -10.08
N SER A 163 -1.20 -14.28 -9.50
CA SER A 163 -0.42 -13.28 -10.23
C SER A 163 0.50 -13.94 -11.26
N GLY A 164 0.57 -13.32 -12.44
CA GLY A 164 1.52 -13.67 -13.50
C GLY A 164 2.61 -12.60 -13.71
N LEU A 165 2.64 -11.56 -12.86
CA LEU A 165 3.61 -10.48 -12.96
C LEU A 165 4.96 -10.87 -12.34
N PRO A 166 6.05 -10.17 -12.71
CA PRO A 166 7.33 -10.27 -12.02
C PRO A 166 7.18 -10.06 -10.51
N THR A 167 7.98 -10.74 -9.72
CA THR A 167 7.94 -10.68 -8.26
C THR A 167 9.14 -9.91 -7.72
N VAL A 168 8.87 -8.83 -7.00
CA VAL A 168 9.85 -8.16 -6.14
C VAL A 168 9.64 -8.66 -4.71
N ALA A 169 10.72 -9.12 -4.09
CA ALA A 169 10.73 -9.68 -2.75
C ALA A 169 11.63 -8.84 -1.83
N LEU A 170 11.20 -8.61 -0.60
CA LEU A 170 11.97 -7.94 0.43
C LEU A 170 12.21 -8.87 1.60
N ASP A 171 13.48 -9.00 2.01
CA ASP A 171 13.81 -9.60 3.29
C ASP A 171 13.41 -8.65 4.41
N VAL A 172 12.42 -9.05 5.19
CA VAL A 172 11.85 -8.23 6.26
C VAL A 172 12.19 -8.77 7.65
N GLY A 173 13.08 -9.74 7.75
CA GLY A 173 13.49 -10.35 9.02
C GLY A 173 14.00 -9.33 10.03
N GLY A 174 14.75 -8.32 9.59
CA GLY A 174 15.25 -7.23 10.43
C GLY A 174 14.17 -6.30 10.99
N TYR A 175 12.94 -6.40 10.51
CA TYR A 175 11.79 -5.57 10.93
C TYR A 175 10.71 -6.36 11.67
N ALA A 176 10.94 -7.65 11.95
CA ALA A 176 9.94 -8.56 12.50
C ALA A 176 9.24 -8.02 13.74
N ASP A 177 9.99 -7.53 14.72
CA ASP A 177 9.41 -6.99 15.97
C ASP A 177 8.42 -5.85 15.71
N LYS A 178 8.76 -4.94 14.81
CA LYS A 178 7.88 -3.81 14.45
C LYS A 178 6.68 -4.22 13.63
N ILE A 179 6.83 -5.18 12.73
CA ILE A 179 5.72 -5.76 11.95
C ILE A 179 4.70 -6.38 12.91
N PHE A 180 5.16 -7.20 13.86
CA PHE A 180 4.28 -7.85 14.82
C PHE A 180 3.70 -6.89 15.86
N GLU A 181 4.44 -5.85 16.27
CA GLU A 181 3.93 -4.77 17.12
C GLU A 181 2.75 -4.04 16.44
N ALA A 182 2.91 -3.67 15.17
CA ALA A 182 1.85 -3.02 14.39
C ALA A 182 0.62 -3.92 14.24
N ALA A 183 0.81 -5.21 13.94
CA ALA A 183 -0.27 -6.19 13.85
C ALA A 183 -0.99 -6.37 15.20
N ASP A 184 -0.27 -6.36 16.31
CA ASP A 184 -0.80 -6.56 17.66
C ASP A 184 -1.74 -5.42 18.10
N ILE A 185 -1.55 -4.20 17.59
CA ILE A 185 -2.49 -3.09 17.82
C ILE A 185 -3.89 -3.46 17.31
N TYR A 186 -4.01 -3.95 16.08
CA TYR A 186 -5.30 -4.37 15.53
C TYR A 186 -5.80 -5.67 16.16
N ARG A 187 -4.92 -6.62 16.42
CA ARG A 187 -5.31 -7.88 17.07
C ARG A 187 -5.99 -7.65 18.41
N ARG A 188 -5.45 -6.78 19.24
CA ARG A 188 -6.03 -6.44 20.56
C ARG A 188 -7.35 -5.70 20.45
N ALA A 189 -7.49 -4.84 19.46
CA ALA A 189 -8.65 -3.98 19.32
C ALA A 189 -9.82 -4.63 18.57
N ILE A 190 -9.52 -5.39 17.50
CA ILE A 190 -10.53 -5.90 16.57
C ILE A 190 -10.34 -7.39 16.21
N GLY A 191 -9.37 -8.07 16.79
CA GLY A 191 -9.10 -9.50 16.52
C GLY A 191 -8.43 -9.77 15.16
N PHE A 192 -8.01 -8.73 14.42
CA PHE A 192 -7.31 -8.88 13.13
C PHE A 192 -5.80 -8.97 13.33
N GLY A 193 -5.11 -9.66 12.41
CA GLY A 193 -3.65 -9.72 12.41
C GLY A 193 -3.08 -10.77 13.39
N ALA A 194 -3.71 -11.94 13.47
CA ALA A 194 -3.17 -13.02 14.29
C ALA A 194 -1.69 -13.29 13.95
N PRO A 195 -0.78 -13.30 14.94
CA PRO A 195 0.66 -13.44 14.70
C PRO A 195 0.99 -14.68 13.87
N GLU A 196 0.33 -15.80 14.15
CA GLU A 196 0.58 -17.07 13.47
C GLU A 196 0.23 -17.00 11.97
N TRP A 197 -0.84 -16.28 11.62
CA TRP A 197 -1.20 -16.07 10.22
C TRP A 197 -0.18 -15.18 9.51
N LEU A 198 0.20 -14.06 10.12
CA LEU A 198 1.14 -13.12 9.53
C LEU A 198 2.53 -13.74 9.40
N GLU A 199 3.03 -14.38 10.46
CA GLU A 199 4.31 -15.07 10.45
C GLU A 199 4.32 -16.22 9.44
N GLY A 200 3.27 -17.04 9.40
CA GLY A 200 3.14 -18.13 8.43
C GLY A 200 3.18 -17.64 6.98
N ARG A 201 2.54 -16.49 6.70
CA ARG A 201 2.59 -15.84 5.38
C ARG A 201 4.02 -15.39 5.03
N LEU A 202 4.69 -14.71 5.94
CA LEU A 202 6.06 -14.20 5.73
C LEU A 202 7.08 -15.35 5.57
N ARG A 203 6.98 -16.40 6.40
CA ARG A 203 7.83 -17.59 6.29
C ARG A 203 7.59 -18.38 5.00
N SER A 204 6.32 -18.51 4.60
CA SER A 204 5.98 -19.17 3.32
C SER A 204 6.58 -18.43 2.12
N ALA A 205 6.60 -17.09 2.16
CA ALA A 205 7.32 -16.32 1.16
C ALA A 205 8.83 -16.51 1.29
N GLY A 206 9.36 -16.44 2.51
CA GLY A 206 10.78 -16.60 2.82
C GLY A 206 11.40 -17.90 2.26
N SER A 207 10.66 -19.01 2.36
CA SER A 207 11.10 -20.30 1.82
C SER A 207 11.35 -20.31 0.30
N ARG A 208 10.73 -19.40 -0.46
CA ARG A 208 10.96 -19.27 -1.92
C ARG A 208 12.23 -18.48 -2.26
N TRP A 209 12.74 -17.71 -1.29
CA TRP A 209 13.85 -16.78 -1.46
C TRP A 209 15.08 -17.12 -0.60
N ASP A 210 15.07 -18.27 0.08
CA ASP A 210 16.11 -18.68 1.03
C ASP A 210 16.35 -17.60 2.11
N ARG A 211 15.25 -17.16 2.71
CA ARG A 211 15.20 -16.14 3.80
C ARG A 211 14.18 -16.56 4.85
N ASP A 212 14.30 -16.01 6.04
CA ASP A 212 13.38 -16.32 7.13
C ASP A 212 11.99 -15.69 6.92
N LEU A 213 11.95 -14.40 6.70
CA LEU A 213 10.72 -13.63 6.55
C LEU A 213 10.80 -12.72 5.33
N VAL A 214 9.86 -12.87 4.41
CA VAL A 214 9.82 -12.11 3.15
C VAL A 214 8.43 -11.57 2.89
N GLU A 215 8.36 -10.33 2.41
CA GLU A 215 7.20 -9.80 1.72
C GLU A 215 7.40 -9.84 0.21
N GLU A 216 6.35 -10.22 -0.52
CA GLU A 216 6.36 -10.31 -1.97
C GLU A 216 5.34 -9.36 -2.59
N PHE A 217 5.78 -8.69 -3.64
CA PHE A 217 4.96 -7.76 -4.42
C PHE A 217 5.05 -8.09 -5.90
N ASP A 218 3.96 -7.87 -6.61
CA ASP A 218 3.99 -7.84 -8.06
C ASP A 218 4.57 -6.51 -8.53
N ALA A 219 5.49 -6.55 -9.47
CA ALA A 219 6.09 -5.37 -10.09
C ALA A 219 5.51 -5.19 -11.50
N TRP A 220 4.89 -4.02 -11.75
CA TRP A 220 4.21 -3.75 -13.02
C TRP A 220 5.16 -3.26 -14.11
N GLU A 221 6.19 -2.52 -13.72
CA GLU A 221 7.13 -1.88 -14.65
C GLU A 221 8.59 -2.30 -14.42
N THR A 222 8.84 -3.14 -13.43
CA THR A 222 10.18 -3.61 -13.09
C THR A 222 10.27 -5.12 -13.17
N GLY A 223 11.47 -5.69 -13.05
CA GLY A 223 11.66 -7.14 -13.09
C GLY A 223 11.58 -7.80 -11.71
N SER A 224 11.78 -9.12 -11.71
CA SER A 224 11.82 -9.92 -10.48
C SER A 224 13.16 -9.83 -9.77
N GLY A 225 13.15 -9.92 -8.45
CA GLY A 225 14.38 -10.00 -7.66
C GLY A 225 14.16 -9.77 -6.17
N LEU A 226 15.16 -10.15 -5.38
CA LEU A 226 15.26 -9.78 -3.98
C LEU A 226 15.85 -8.37 -3.90
N VAL A 227 15.24 -7.49 -3.15
CA VAL A 227 15.64 -6.09 -2.99
C VAL A 227 15.62 -5.70 -1.51
N ASP A 228 16.37 -4.66 -1.15
CA ASP A 228 16.38 -4.12 0.21
C ASP A 228 15.22 -3.16 0.46
N GLN A 229 14.70 -2.54 -0.62
CA GLN A 229 13.59 -1.57 -0.58
C GLN A 229 12.94 -1.45 -1.96
N LEU A 230 11.71 -0.92 -2.03
CA LEU A 230 11.02 -0.73 -3.31
C LEU A 230 11.58 0.43 -4.13
N LEU A 231 12.05 1.51 -3.49
CA LEU A 231 12.55 2.74 -4.14
C LEU A 231 13.89 3.19 -3.53
N PRO A 232 14.77 3.80 -4.34
CA PRO A 232 14.64 3.98 -5.77
C PRO A 232 15.00 2.71 -6.54
N HIS A 233 14.27 2.44 -7.60
CA HIS A 233 14.62 1.37 -8.55
C HIS A 233 15.44 1.88 -9.74
N ARG A 234 16.02 3.09 -9.63
CA ARG A 234 16.66 3.79 -10.74
C ARG A 234 17.91 3.10 -11.29
N ASP A 235 18.57 2.26 -10.49
CA ASP A 235 19.82 1.59 -10.85
C ASP A 235 19.67 0.08 -11.06
N GLY A 236 18.45 -0.45 -11.03
CA GLY A 236 18.17 -1.87 -11.28
C GLY A 236 18.24 -2.22 -12.78
N PRO A 237 18.64 -3.46 -13.15
CA PRO A 237 18.74 -3.89 -14.53
C PRO A 237 17.42 -3.83 -15.33
N PHE A 238 16.34 -3.50 -14.67
CA PHE A 238 14.98 -3.46 -15.22
C PHE A 238 14.43 -2.05 -15.40
N TYR A 239 15.19 -1.01 -15.02
CA TYR A 239 14.75 0.36 -15.14
C TYR A 239 15.31 1.00 -16.42
N HIS A 240 14.71 0.70 -17.55
CA HIS A 240 14.91 1.44 -18.79
C HIS A 240 13.58 1.95 -19.31
N HIS A 241 13.34 3.23 -19.16
CA HIS A 241 12.32 3.92 -19.94
C HIS A 241 13.05 4.83 -20.94
N PRO A 242 13.32 4.33 -22.17
CA PRO A 242 14.12 5.07 -23.17
C PRO A 242 13.45 6.34 -23.69
N GLU A 243 12.19 6.61 -23.36
CA GLU A 243 11.41 7.71 -23.95
C GLU A 243 11.28 8.95 -23.04
N ARG A 244 12.03 9.06 -21.95
CA ARG A 244 11.86 10.16 -20.98
C ARG A 244 13.08 11.06 -20.79
N ASP A 245 14.14 10.83 -21.56
CA ASP A 245 15.33 11.67 -21.58
C ASP A 245 15.30 12.72 -22.72
N THR A 246 14.10 13.04 -23.25
CA THR A 246 13.87 14.12 -24.22
C THR A 246 12.93 15.16 -23.69
#